data_a4606f73fc9b361954e27ed48b27548c
#
_entry.id   a4606f73fc9b361954e27ed48b27548c
#
_cell.length_a   1.000
_cell.length_b   1.000
_cell.length_c   1.000
_cell.angle_alpha   90.00
_cell.angle_beta   90.00
_cell.angle_gamma   90.00
#
_symmetry.space_group_name_H-M   'P 1'
#
loop_
_entity.id
_entity.type
_entity.pdbx_description
1 polymer ?
#
loop_
_entity_poly.entity_id
_entity_poly.type
_entity_poly.pdbx_seq_one_letter_code
_entity_poly.pdbx_strand_id
1 'polypeptide(L)'
;MKYTGEFETFENIIKEIMIVYKHDDRPWLIGYSGGKDSTLLVSLVYEAMKRIKESGSELSKRVYIITSDTMVENPIVKEYMHSSSDSINKAAKNDGLNIQADVIYPDADQTFWSRVIGLGYPTPEPPGFRWCTERLKINPMNKYVNERIKESGEIIVLLGVRKGESLTRMKTITAREIEGKLLNMHNDIPNAYVY
;
A
#
# COMPACT_ATOMS: atom_id res chain seq x y z
N MET A 1 -24.39 -25.98 3.56
CA MET A 1 -23.16 -25.37 4.11
C MET A 1 -23.40 -23.87 4.20
N LYS A 2 -23.59 -23.31 5.40
CA LYS A 2 -23.96 -21.89 5.57
C LYS A 2 -22.69 -21.06 5.67
N TYR A 3 -22.22 -20.47 4.58
CA TYR A 3 -21.17 -19.45 4.53
C TYR A 3 -21.77 -18.02 4.68
N THR A 4 -22.53 -17.79 5.71
CA THR A 4 -23.18 -16.49 5.92
C THR A 4 -22.30 -15.49 6.70
N GLY A 5 -21.28 -15.94 7.44
CA GLY A 5 -20.45 -15.07 8.27
C GLY A 5 -19.33 -14.33 7.55
N GLU A 6 -18.72 -14.90 6.51
CA GLU A 6 -17.60 -14.28 5.81
C GLU A 6 -18.03 -13.11 4.90
N PHE A 7 -19.13 -13.26 4.20
CA PHE A 7 -19.67 -12.18 3.35
C PHE A 7 -20.16 -10.98 4.18
N GLU A 8 -20.75 -11.23 5.33
CA GLU A 8 -21.17 -10.16 6.24
C GLU A 8 -19.97 -9.39 6.77
N THR A 9 -18.83 -10.04 6.99
CA THR A 9 -17.57 -9.39 7.40
C THR A 9 -17.02 -8.46 6.31
N PHE A 10 -16.98 -8.89 5.04
CA PHE A 10 -16.52 -8.04 3.94
C PHE A 10 -17.43 -6.84 3.71
N GLU A 11 -18.75 -7.04 3.76
CA GLU A 11 -19.71 -5.94 3.65
C GLU A 11 -19.53 -4.89 4.75
N ASN A 12 -19.24 -5.32 5.98
CA ASN A 12 -18.98 -4.41 7.09
C ASN A 12 -17.67 -3.63 6.89
N ILE A 13 -16.62 -4.30 6.41
CA ILE A 13 -15.34 -3.65 6.09
C ILE A 13 -15.52 -2.64 4.95
N ILE A 14 -16.24 -2.98 3.88
CA ILE A 14 -16.50 -2.04 2.78
C ILE A 14 -17.25 -0.81 3.29
N LYS A 15 -18.28 -0.98 4.14
CA LYS A 15 -19.01 0.14 4.75
C LYS A 15 -18.10 1.01 5.61
N GLU A 16 -17.23 0.40 6.41
CA GLU A 16 -16.25 1.13 7.22
C GLU A 16 -15.29 1.94 6.33
N ILE A 17 -14.73 1.33 5.27
CA ILE A 17 -13.88 2.02 4.29
C ILE A 17 -14.62 3.21 3.67
N MET A 18 -15.89 3.06 3.30
CA MET A 18 -16.71 4.15 2.75
C MET A 18 -16.88 5.31 3.73
N ILE A 19 -17.11 5.02 5.01
CA ILE A 19 -17.22 6.02 6.07
C ILE A 19 -15.88 6.77 6.24
N VAL A 20 -14.77 6.03 6.37
CA VAL A 20 -13.42 6.60 6.54
C VAL A 20 -13.01 7.40 5.29
N TYR A 21 -13.37 6.94 4.09
CA TYR A 21 -13.10 7.68 2.86
C TYR A 21 -13.78 9.05 2.84
N LYS A 22 -15.03 9.13 3.29
CA LYS A 22 -15.82 10.37 3.32
C LYS A 22 -15.49 11.31 4.48
N HIS A 23 -14.68 10.88 5.44
CA HIS A 23 -14.41 11.65 6.66
C HIS A 23 -13.52 12.87 6.42
N ASP A 24 -12.58 12.81 5.47
CA ASP A 24 -11.65 13.88 5.13
C ASP A 24 -11.22 13.82 3.66
N ASP A 25 -10.40 14.79 3.22
CA ASP A 25 -9.93 14.91 1.83
C ASP A 25 -8.47 14.46 1.65
N ARG A 26 -7.84 13.88 2.67
CA ARG A 26 -6.45 13.40 2.59
C ARG A 26 -6.34 12.23 1.60
N PRO A 27 -5.43 12.28 0.63
CA PRO A 27 -5.23 11.18 -0.30
C PRO A 27 -4.81 9.90 0.41
N TRP A 28 -5.17 8.78 -0.16
CA TRP A 28 -4.82 7.46 0.35
C TRP A 28 -3.68 6.84 -0.43
N LEU A 29 -2.85 6.06 0.23
CA LEU A 29 -1.78 5.29 -0.39
C LEU A 29 -1.85 3.84 0.11
N ILE A 30 -1.82 2.90 -0.83
CA ILE A 30 -1.85 1.46 -0.57
C ILE A 30 -0.57 0.84 -1.13
N GLY A 31 0.22 0.16 -0.27
CA GLY A 31 1.32 -0.67 -0.74
C GLY A 31 0.79 -1.97 -1.34
N TYR A 32 1.09 -2.21 -2.60
CA TYR A 32 0.64 -3.38 -3.35
C TYR A 32 1.82 -4.28 -3.72
N SER A 33 1.87 -5.47 -3.15
CA SER A 33 2.91 -6.47 -3.44
C SER A 33 2.46 -7.58 -4.39
N GLY A 34 1.20 -7.56 -4.86
CA GLY A 34 0.60 -8.66 -5.61
C GLY A 34 0.28 -9.90 -4.76
N GLY A 35 0.57 -9.85 -3.46
CA GLY A 35 0.21 -10.91 -2.52
C GLY A 35 -1.28 -10.84 -2.12
N LYS A 36 -1.81 -11.94 -1.59
CA LYS A 36 -3.23 -12.10 -1.25
C LYS A 36 -3.80 -10.97 -0.37
N ASP A 37 -3.03 -10.54 0.65
CA ASP A 37 -3.52 -9.57 1.63
C ASP A 37 -3.57 -8.15 1.02
N SER A 38 -2.55 -7.75 0.26
CA SER A 38 -2.54 -6.47 -0.45
C SER A 38 -3.57 -6.44 -1.58
N THR A 39 -3.79 -7.56 -2.27
CA THR A 39 -4.82 -7.69 -3.30
C THR A 39 -6.22 -7.56 -2.70
N LEU A 40 -6.45 -8.21 -1.56
CA LEU A 40 -7.73 -8.09 -0.85
C LEU A 40 -7.99 -6.63 -0.45
N LEU A 41 -7.00 -5.94 0.14
CA LEU A 41 -7.14 -4.53 0.53
C LEU A 41 -7.47 -3.65 -0.68
N VAL A 42 -6.73 -3.78 -1.78
CA VAL A 42 -7.00 -3.03 -3.02
C VAL A 42 -8.41 -3.31 -3.53
N SER A 43 -8.86 -4.57 -3.53
CA SER A 43 -10.20 -4.95 -3.98
C SER A 43 -11.30 -4.35 -3.12
N LEU A 44 -11.13 -4.34 -1.79
CA LEU A 44 -12.10 -3.75 -0.86
C LEU A 44 -12.20 -2.23 -1.03
N VAL A 45 -11.06 -1.55 -1.17
CA VAL A 45 -11.03 -0.10 -1.41
C VAL A 45 -11.64 0.24 -2.77
N TYR A 46 -11.31 -0.54 -3.80
CA TYR A 46 -11.87 -0.36 -5.14
C TYR A 46 -13.40 -0.48 -5.13
N GLU A 47 -13.92 -1.53 -4.50
CA GLU A 47 -15.36 -1.76 -4.36
C GLU A 47 -16.04 -0.65 -3.55
N ALA A 48 -15.42 -0.19 -2.46
CA ALA A 48 -15.94 0.91 -1.67
C ALA A 48 -16.03 2.21 -2.49
N MET A 49 -15.01 2.55 -3.26
CA MET A 49 -15.02 3.73 -4.13
C MET A 49 -16.08 3.63 -5.23
N LYS A 50 -16.25 2.44 -5.81
CA LYS A 50 -17.30 2.20 -6.81
C LYS A 50 -18.69 2.45 -6.23
N ARG A 51 -18.98 1.91 -5.04
CA ARG A 51 -20.27 2.13 -4.34
C ARG A 51 -20.48 3.59 -3.93
N ILE A 52 -19.42 4.30 -3.52
CA ILE A 52 -19.49 5.74 -3.23
C ILE A 52 -19.93 6.50 -4.50
N LYS A 53 -19.33 6.20 -5.63
CA LYS A 53 -19.67 6.81 -6.92
C LYS A 53 -21.10 6.47 -7.34
N GLU A 54 -21.50 5.20 -7.26
CA GLU A 54 -22.85 4.73 -7.59
C GLU A 54 -23.93 5.37 -6.70
N SER A 55 -23.59 5.73 -5.46
CA SER A 55 -24.48 6.49 -4.57
C SER A 55 -24.62 7.98 -4.94
N GLY A 56 -23.97 8.43 -6.02
CA GLY A 56 -23.96 9.84 -6.44
C GLY A 56 -23.07 10.74 -5.62
N SER A 57 -22.23 10.19 -4.71
CA SER A 57 -21.26 10.97 -3.94
C SER A 57 -20.00 11.22 -4.76
N GLU A 58 -19.40 12.40 -4.58
CA GLU A 58 -18.14 12.76 -5.24
C GLU A 58 -16.96 11.99 -4.65
N LEU A 59 -16.01 11.63 -5.52
CA LEU A 59 -14.72 11.06 -5.13
C LEU A 59 -13.70 12.19 -4.94
N SER A 60 -13.72 12.82 -3.76
CA SER A 60 -12.95 14.03 -3.46
C SER A 60 -11.44 13.81 -3.48
N LYS A 61 -10.97 12.65 -3.03
CA LYS A 61 -9.54 12.37 -2.88
C LYS A 61 -9.04 11.26 -3.81
N ARG A 62 -7.73 11.31 -4.10
CA ARG A 62 -7.05 10.31 -4.90
C ARG A 62 -6.58 9.14 -4.03
N VAL A 63 -6.65 7.94 -4.59
CA VAL A 63 -6.07 6.72 -4.01
C VAL A 63 -4.90 6.28 -4.88
N TYR A 64 -3.71 6.23 -4.28
CA TYR A 64 -2.48 5.75 -4.91
C TYR A 64 -2.26 4.29 -4.54
N ILE A 65 -1.98 3.43 -5.53
CA ILE A 65 -1.64 2.02 -5.34
C ILE A 65 -0.21 1.84 -5.82
N ILE A 66 0.72 1.53 -4.91
CA ILE A 66 2.15 1.59 -5.19
C ILE A 66 2.78 0.21 -5.12
N THR A 67 3.44 -0.17 -6.19
CA THR A 67 4.23 -1.40 -6.30
C THR A 67 5.71 -1.07 -6.39
N SER A 68 6.56 -1.69 -5.55
CA SER A 68 8.01 -1.52 -5.62
C SER A 68 8.64 -2.62 -6.47
N ASP A 69 9.18 -2.26 -7.64
CA ASP A 69 10.06 -3.14 -8.42
C ASP A 69 11.50 -2.98 -7.91
N THR A 70 12.02 -4.00 -7.25
CA THR A 70 13.39 -3.99 -6.70
C THR A 70 14.46 -4.16 -7.77
N MET A 71 14.08 -4.39 -9.02
CA MET A 71 14.93 -4.68 -10.19
C MET A 71 15.72 -6.00 -10.07
N VAL A 72 15.40 -6.85 -9.10
CA VAL A 72 15.96 -8.21 -8.92
C VAL A 72 14.88 -9.28 -8.74
N GLU A 73 13.64 -8.94 -9.03
CA GLU A 73 12.53 -9.87 -8.99
C GLU A 73 12.63 -10.89 -10.14
N ASN A 74 12.04 -12.07 -9.92
CA ASN A 74 11.86 -13.04 -11.00
C ASN A 74 11.10 -12.39 -12.18
N PRO A 75 11.47 -12.61 -13.44
CA PRO A 75 10.82 -12.00 -14.61
C PRO A 75 9.30 -12.17 -14.64
N ILE A 76 8.77 -13.33 -14.22
CA ILE A 76 7.33 -13.59 -14.14
C ILE A 76 6.67 -12.69 -13.11
N VAL A 77 7.30 -12.51 -11.93
CA VAL A 77 6.80 -11.64 -10.87
C VAL A 77 6.83 -10.20 -11.32
N LYS A 78 7.91 -9.78 -11.98
CA LYS A 78 8.04 -8.44 -12.55
C LYS A 78 6.92 -8.14 -13.55
N GLU A 79 6.71 -9.03 -14.53
CA GLU A 79 5.64 -8.90 -15.53
C GLU A 79 4.27 -8.83 -14.86
N TYR A 80 4.02 -9.68 -13.85
CA TYR A 80 2.78 -9.66 -13.09
C TYR A 80 2.55 -8.32 -12.37
N MET A 81 3.58 -7.76 -11.73
CA MET A 81 3.46 -6.47 -11.04
C MET A 81 3.11 -5.33 -12.01
N HIS A 82 3.78 -5.26 -13.15
CA HIS A 82 3.52 -4.24 -14.17
C HIS A 82 2.12 -4.40 -14.77
N SER A 83 1.77 -5.60 -15.23
CA SER A 83 0.46 -5.87 -15.84
C SER A 83 -0.69 -5.67 -14.85
N SER A 84 -0.48 -5.94 -13.56
CA SER A 84 -1.47 -5.67 -12.51
C SER A 84 -1.70 -4.18 -12.33
N SER A 85 -0.63 -3.37 -12.28
CA SER A 85 -0.74 -1.90 -12.17
C SER A 85 -1.47 -1.31 -13.37
N ASP A 86 -1.14 -1.77 -14.58
CA ASP A 86 -1.82 -1.33 -15.82
C ASP A 86 -3.30 -1.73 -15.82
N SER A 87 -3.61 -2.94 -15.35
CA SER A 87 -4.98 -3.43 -15.26
C SER A 87 -5.81 -2.61 -14.26
N ILE A 88 -5.23 -2.27 -13.09
CA ILE A 88 -5.88 -1.42 -12.09
C ILE A 88 -6.16 -0.03 -12.69
N ASN A 89 -5.18 0.59 -13.36
CA ASN A 89 -5.35 1.89 -14.00
C ASN A 89 -6.43 1.86 -15.08
N LYS A 90 -6.44 0.82 -15.91
CA LYS A 90 -7.46 0.64 -16.96
C LYS A 90 -8.85 0.48 -16.38
N ALA A 91 -9.01 -0.35 -15.35
CA ALA A 91 -10.27 -0.55 -14.68
C ALA A 91 -10.75 0.74 -14.00
N ALA A 92 -9.88 1.41 -13.25
CA ALA A 92 -10.20 2.68 -12.59
C ALA A 92 -10.66 3.75 -13.59
N LYS A 93 -9.99 3.85 -14.74
CA LYS A 93 -10.39 4.77 -15.82
C LYS A 93 -11.76 4.41 -16.39
N ASN A 94 -12.03 3.14 -16.64
CA ASN A 94 -13.31 2.68 -17.17
C ASN A 94 -14.47 2.96 -16.20
N ASP A 95 -14.26 2.70 -14.91
CA ASP A 95 -15.23 2.95 -13.87
C ASP A 95 -15.27 4.42 -13.42
N GLY A 96 -14.34 5.26 -13.93
CA GLY A 96 -14.21 6.68 -13.58
C GLY A 96 -13.92 6.90 -12.10
N LEU A 97 -13.04 6.08 -11.52
CA LEU A 97 -12.57 6.17 -10.15
C LEU A 97 -11.29 7.00 -10.07
N ASN A 98 -11.11 7.73 -8.99
CA ASN A 98 -9.91 8.54 -8.73
C ASN A 98 -8.80 7.67 -8.11
N ILE A 99 -8.41 6.61 -8.84
CA ILE A 99 -7.35 5.65 -8.45
C ILE A 99 -6.20 5.77 -9.45
N GLN A 100 -4.97 5.73 -8.93
CA GLN A 100 -3.74 5.70 -9.72
C GLN A 100 -2.82 4.61 -9.18
N ALA A 101 -2.42 3.68 -10.04
CA ALA A 101 -1.45 2.64 -9.72
C ALA A 101 -0.11 2.94 -10.38
N ASP A 102 0.95 3.02 -9.57
CA ASP A 102 2.31 3.33 -10.02
C ASP A 102 3.29 2.23 -9.60
N VAL A 103 4.31 2.02 -10.44
CA VAL A 103 5.47 1.18 -10.11
C VAL A 103 6.63 2.09 -9.78
N ILE A 104 7.22 1.91 -8.60
CA ILE A 104 8.37 2.69 -8.14
C ILE A 104 9.63 1.84 -8.13
N TYR A 105 10.77 2.52 -8.27
CA TYR A 105 12.09 1.91 -8.42
C TYR A 105 13.08 2.52 -7.43
N PRO A 106 14.12 1.76 -7.01
CA PRO A 106 15.24 2.33 -6.31
C PRO A 106 16.00 3.31 -7.22
N ASP A 107 16.62 4.33 -6.64
CA ASP A 107 17.53 5.21 -7.39
C ASP A 107 18.69 4.40 -8.00
N ALA A 108 19.23 4.83 -9.13
CA ALA A 108 20.20 4.05 -9.93
C ALA A 108 21.44 3.61 -9.13
N ASP A 109 21.91 4.46 -8.22
CA ASP A 109 23.04 4.16 -7.33
C ASP A 109 22.66 3.28 -6.15
N GLN A 110 21.35 3.09 -5.87
CA GLN A 110 20.81 2.27 -4.78
C GLN A 110 20.38 0.87 -5.22
N THR A 111 20.45 0.54 -6.52
CA THR A 111 20.07 -0.77 -7.02
C THR A 111 20.91 -1.89 -6.41
N PHE A 112 20.38 -3.10 -6.38
CA PHE A 112 21.08 -4.28 -5.85
C PHE A 112 22.47 -4.45 -6.51
N TRP A 113 22.52 -4.38 -7.83
CA TRP A 113 23.77 -4.59 -8.58
C TRP A 113 24.77 -3.46 -8.38
N SER A 114 24.33 -2.22 -8.31
CA SER A 114 25.22 -1.08 -8.00
C SER A 114 25.85 -1.23 -6.62
N ARG A 115 25.12 -1.77 -5.65
CA ARG A 115 25.64 -1.98 -4.28
C ARG A 115 26.56 -3.20 -4.19
N VAL A 116 26.19 -4.34 -4.74
CA VAL A 116 26.97 -5.58 -4.64
C VAL A 116 28.22 -5.50 -5.51
N ILE A 117 28.07 -5.18 -6.80
CA ILE A 117 29.18 -5.16 -7.74
C ILE A 117 29.96 -3.85 -7.64
N GLY A 118 29.27 -2.71 -7.59
CA GLY A 118 29.91 -1.39 -7.61
C GLY A 118 30.59 -1.02 -6.31
N LEU A 119 29.99 -1.36 -5.15
CA LEU A 119 30.49 -0.96 -3.83
C LEU A 119 30.92 -2.14 -2.94
N GLY A 120 30.86 -3.36 -3.42
CA GLY A 120 31.30 -4.54 -2.66
C GLY A 120 30.43 -4.86 -1.44
N TYR A 121 29.15 -4.50 -1.45
CA TYR A 121 28.25 -4.85 -0.36
C TYR A 121 28.09 -6.36 -0.25
N PRO A 122 28.06 -6.93 0.96
CA PRO A 122 27.80 -8.35 1.14
C PRO A 122 26.36 -8.67 0.68
N THR A 123 26.17 -9.89 0.21
CA THR A 123 24.82 -10.39 -0.07
C THR A 123 23.98 -10.38 1.20
N PRO A 124 22.69 -10.01 1.13
CA PRO A 124 21.83 -10.01 2.30
C PRO A 124 21.67 -11.40 2.91
N GLU A 125 21.98 -11.56 4.19
CA GLU A 125 21.86 -12.82 4.91
C GLU A 125 20.84 -12.69 6.07
N PRO A 126 19.83 -13.57 6.13
CA PRO A 126 18.98 -13.68 7.32
C PRO A 126 19.70 -14.35 8.51
N PRO A 127 19.47 -13.90 9.76
CA PRO A 127 18.57 -12.84 10.23
C PRO A 127 19.16 -11.42 10.26
N GLY A 128 20.37 -11.24 9.78
CA GLY A 128 21.19 -10.04 10.00
C GLY A 128 20.94 -8.87 9.05
N PHE A 129 21.95 -8.53 8.26
CA PHE A 129 22.06 -7.30 7.49
C PHE A 129 21.15 -7.28 6.25
N ARG A 130 19.96 -6.71 6.40
CA ARG A 130 18.92 -6.60 5.35
C ARG A 130 18.91 -5.23 4.68
N TRP A 131 20.03 -4.73 4.26
CA TRP A 131 20.13 -3.45 3.56
C TRP A 131 19.24 -3.35 2.30
N CYS A 132 18.97 -4.48 1.66
CA CYS A 132 18.11 -4.54 0.47
C CYS A 132 16.68 -4.11 0.75
N THR A 133 16.10 -4.45 1.90
CA THR A 133 14.73 -4.04 2.25
C THR A 133 14.62 -2.53 2.37
N GLU A 134 15.58 -1.90 3.06
CA GLU A 134 15.61 -0.46 3.24
C GLU A 134 15.79 0.26 1.91
N ARG A 135 16.84 -0.10 1.15
CA ARG A 135 17.24 0.62 -0.07
C ARG A 135 16.34 0.37 -1.26
N LEU A 136 15.85 -0.87 -1.42
CA LEU A 136 15.09 -1.25 -2.61
C LEU A 136 13.57 -1.12 -2.44
N LYS A 137 13.06 -1.03 -1.21
CA LYS A 137 11.61 -0.94 -0.93
C LYS A 137 11.25 0.28 -0.10
N ILE A 138 11.87 0.45 1.09
CA ILE A 138 11.47 1.50 2.03
C ILE A 138 11.82 2.88 1.49
N ASN A 139 13.08 3.10 1.05
CA ASN A 139 13.52 4.42 0.58
C ASN A 139 12.74 4.91 -0.66
N PRO A 140 12.52 4.10 -1.72
CA PRO A 140 11.67 4.50 -2.83
C PRO A 140 10.23 4.83 -2.41
N MET A 141 9.65 4.04 -1.49
CA MET A 141 8.32 4.29 -0.95
C MET A 141 8.28 5.62 -0.19
N ASN A 142 9.25 5.84 0.72
CA ASN A 142 9.33 7.08 1.49
C ASN A 142 9.48 8.31 0.57
N LYS A 143 10.29 8.19 -0.48
CA LYS A 143 10.45 9.25 -1.49
C LYS A 143 9.12 9.56 -2.16
N TYR A 144 8.40 8.54 -2.63
CA TYR A 144 7.09 8.70 -3.25
C TYR A 144 6.07 9.34 -2.29
N VAL A 145 5.98 8.84 -1.05
CA VAL A 145 5.08 9.39 -0.02
C VAL A 145 5.40 10.87 0.25
N ASN A 146 6.68 11.22 0.41
CA ASN A 146 7.09 12.61 0.66
C ASN A 146 6.76 13.54 -0.52
N GLU A 147 6.83 13.06 -1.76
CA GLU A 147 6.39 13.81 -2.94
C GLU A 147 4.88 14.09 -2.90
N ARG A 148 4.07 13.09 -2.54
CA ARG A 148 2.62 13.27 -2.40
C ARG A 148 2.26 14.18 -1.23
N ILE A 149 2.99 14.11 -0.11
CA ILE A 149 2.80 15.03 1.03
C ILE A 149 3.09 16.49 0.62
N LYS A 150 4.12 16.73 -0.20
CA LYS A 150 4.39 18.09 -0.72
C LYS A 150 3.23 18.65 -1.54
N GLU A 151 2.47 17.81 -2.22
CA GLU A 151 1.33 18.21 -3.04
C GLU A 151 0.04 18.40 -2.22
N SER A 152 -0.21 17.53 -1.24
CA SER A 152 -1.48 17.44 -0.51
C SER A 152 -1.41 17.86 0.97
N GLY A 153 -0.22 18.08 1.49
CA GLY A 153 0.01 18.39 2.92
C GLY A 153 0.10 17.16 3.80
N GLU A 154 -0.84 16.23 3.67
CA GLU A 154 -0.93 15.00 4.46
C GLU A 154 -1.34 13.82 3.57
N ILE A 155 -1.06 12.59 4.04
CA ILE A 155 -1.46 11.35 3.37
C ILE A 155 -1.84 10.27 4.38
N ILE A 156 -2.78 9.40 4.01
CA ILE A 156 -3.14 8.22 4.80
C ILE A 156 -2.61 6.96 4.10
N VAL A 157 -1.78 6.21 4.79
CA VAL A 157 -1.24 4.93 4.31
C VAL A 157 -2.12 3.80 4.83
N LEU A 158 -2.68 3.00 3.93
CA LEU A 158 -3.47 1.83 4.28
C LEU A 158 -2.59 0.59 4.22
N LEU A 159 -2.61 -0.21 5.28
CA LEU A 159 -1.80 -1.41 5.40
C LEU A 159 -2.68 -2.66 5.53
N GLY A 160 -2.58 -3.55 4.54
CA GLY A 160 -3.17 -4.88 4.60
C GLY A 160 -2.29 -5.83 5.43
N VAL A 161 -2.36 -5.75 6.76
CA VAL A 161 -1.57 -6.57 7.67
C VAL A 161 -2.46 -7.45 8.55
N ARG A 162 -1.95 -8.65 8.89
CA ARG A 162 -2.65 -9.59 9.80
C ARG A 162 -1.86 -9.80 11.08
N LYS A 163 -2.55 -9.73 12.23
CA LYS A 163 -1.94 -9.98 13.55
C LYS A 163 -1.21 -11.33 13.64
N GLY A 164 -1.72 -12.36 12.99
CA GLY A 164 -1.17 -13.72 13.03
C GLY A 164 0.01 -13.99 12.08
N GLU A 165 0.51 -13.02 11.35
CA GLU A 165 1.54 -13.23 10.31
C GLU A 165 2.95 -13.40 10.88
N SER A 166 3.28 -12.67 11.93
CA SER A 166 4.52 -12.85 12.72
C SER A 166 4.41 -12.21 14.10
N LEU A 167 5.19 -12.71 15.05
CA LEU A 167 5.27 -12.14 16.40
C LEU A 167 5.71 -10.67 16.39
N THR A 168 6.62 -10.30 15.50
CA THR A 168 7.09 -8.91 15.34
C THR A 168 5.98 -8.01 14.84
N ARG A 169 5.22 -8.44 13.82
CA ARG A 169 4.07 -7.69 13.28
C ARG A 169 2.96 -7.57 14.31
N MET A 170 2.65 -8.65 15.01
CA MET A 170 1.67 -8.64 16.10
C MET A 170 2.03 -7.59 17.15
N LYS A 171 3.27 -7.58 17.65
CA LYS A 171 3.74 -6.59 18.63
C LYS A 171 3.63 -5.15 18.10
N THR A 172 4.00 -4.91 16.83
CA THR A 172 3.92 -3.59 16.22
C THR A 172 2.47 -3.13 16.06
N ILE A 173 1.56 -4.01 15.65
CA ILE A 173 0.13 -3.70 15.51
C ILE A 173 -0.45 -3.38 16.89
N THR A 174 -0.24 -4.28 17.88
CA THR A 174 -0.76 -4.10 19.24
C THR A 174 -0.22 -2.82 19.90
N ALA A 175 1.05 -2.47 19.67
CA ALA A 175 1.63 -1.23 20.19
C ALA A 175 1.05 0.03 19.52
N ARG A 176 0.48 -0.09 18.33
CA ARG A 176 -0.17 1.01 17.59
C ARG A 176 -1.69 1.07 17.79
N GLU A 177 -2.31 0.00 18.29
CA GLU A 177 -3.72 0.01 18.63
C GLU A 177 -3.93 0.88 19.87
N ILE A 178 -4.31 2.13 19.63
CA ILE A 178 -4.79 3.04 20.66
C ILE A 178 -6.31 2.95 20.62
N GLU A 179 -6.91 2.54 21.73
CA GLU A 179 -8.36 2.37 21.85
C GLU A 179 -9.09 3.65 21.38
N GLY A 180 -9.98 3.52 20.42
CA GLY A 180 -10.74 4.62 19.83
C GLY A 180 -10.03 5.47 18.76
N LYS A 181 -8.80 5.14 18.35
CA LYS A 181 -8.13 5.82 17.24
C LYS A 181 -8.03 4.91 16.03
N LEU A 182 -8.64 5.32 14.92
CA LEU A 182 -8.55 4.66 13.62
C LEU A 182 -7.26 5.01 12.87
N LEU A 183 -6.70 6.18 13.12
CA LEU A 183 -5.50 6.68 12.44
C LEU A 183 -4.37 6.90 13.43
N ASN A 184 -3.20 6.35 13.13
CA ASN A 184 -1.96 6.56 13.88
C ASN A 184 -0.94 7.28 13.01
N MET A 185 -0.10 8.13 13.61
CA MET A 185 1.01 8.77 12.88
C MET A 185 2.00 7.70 12.40
N HIS A 186 2.52 7.89 11.18
CA HIS A 186 3.62 7.07 10.68
C HIS A 186 4.90 7.38 11.47
N ASN A 187 5.68 6.34 11.82
CA ASN A 187 6.85 6.54 12.69
C ASN A 187 7.96 7.37 12.03
N ASP A 188 8.16 7.16 10.71
CA ASP A 188 9.34 7.65 10.00
C ASP A 188 9.02 8.79 9.03
N ILE A 189 7.74 9.06 8.76
CA ILE A 189 7.33 10.06 7.79
C ILE A 189 6.38 11.05 8.47
N PRO A 190 6.80 12.31 8.69
CA PRO A 190 5.92 13.35 9.18
C PRO A 190 4.73 13.57 8.23
N ASN A 191 3.56 13.87 8.77
CA ASN A 191 2.32 14.12 8.02
C ASN A 191 1.79 12.91 7.22
N ALA A 192 2.32 11.72 7.49
CA ALA A 192 1.73 10.46 7.06
C ALA A 192 1.01 9.79 8.24
N TYR A 193 -0.14 9.22 7.96
CA TYR A 193 -0.97 8.49 8.94
C TYR A 193 -1.17 7.06 8.44
N VAL A 194 -1.35 6.12 9.36
CA VAL A 194 -1.57 4.71 9.07
C VAL A 194 -2.96 4.30 9.52
N TYR A 195 -3.70 3.64 8.62
CA TYR A 195 -5.01 3.03 8.88
C TYR A 195 -4.91 1.51 8.66
#